data_659ce6caa909f5630f2cb485d3f1e376
#
_entry.id   659ce6caa909f5630f2cb485d3f1e376
#
_cell.length_a   1.000
_cell.length_b   1.000
_cell.length_c   1.000
_cell.angle_alpha   90.00
_cell.angle_beta   90.00
_cell.angle_gamma   90.00
#
_symmetry.space_group_name_H-M   'P 1'
#
loop_
_entity.id
_entity.type
_entity.pdbx_description
1 polymer ?
#
loop_
_entity_poly.entity_id
_entity_poly.type
_entity_poly.pdbx_seq_one_letter_code
_entity_poly.pdbx_strand_id
1 'polypeptide(L)'
;LSNKNDEKLTKDEIEKLVSEKRLELALENKHIPISEEYAYWLVLKEFRNSFVGIENVTSKGLRTFSMKSKKPVENEDVSETTKVANMKRRLTNAKNKNIVGVDRKNGYRIANIKTTYLIKSNKKTYRIEHSAKNS
;
A
#
# COMPACT_ATOMS: atom_id res chain seq x y z
N LEU A 1 32.68 -5.54 -8.63
CA LEU A 1 32.28 -5.41 -8.71
C LEU A 1 31.27 -5.70 -8.17
N SER A 2 30.97 -5.59 -7.77
CA SER A 2 30.13 -5.98 -7.25
C SER A 2 28.91 -5.61 -7.39
N ASN A 3 28.06 -6.23 -7.44
CA ASN A 3 26.74 -5.99 -7.68
C ASN A 3 25.89 -6.02 -6.46
N LYS A 4 26.48 -5.70 -5.38
CA LYS A 4 25.71 -5.68 -4.14
C LYS A 4 24.55 -4.73 -4.18
N ASN A 5 24.73 -3.62 -4.90
CA ASN A 5 23.68 -2.62 -4.99
C ASN A 5 22.52 -3.07 -5.85
N ASP A 6 22.72 -4.11 -6.62
CA ASP A 6 21.68 -4.63 -7.48
C ASP A 6 20.92 -5.80 -6.85
N GLU A 7 21.34 -6.21 -5.68
CA GLU A 7 20.65 -7.30 -5.01
C GLU A 7 19.31 -6.83 -4.52
N LYS A 8 18.31 -7.62 -4.83
CA LYS A 8 16.95 -7.33 -4.42
C LYS A 8 16.50 -8.33 -3.37
N LEU A 9 15.65 -7.86 -2.47
CA LEU A 9 15.09 -8.72 -1.46
C LEU A 9 14.17 -9.76 -2.12
N THR A 10 14.22 -10.96 -1.60
CA THR A 10 13.31 -12.01 -2.05
C THR A 10 11.94 -11.76 -1.39
N LYS A 11 10.95 -12.48 -1.87
CA LYS A 11 9.61 -12.40 -1.29
C LYS A 11 9.64 -12.73 0.20
N ASP A 12 10.38 -13.79 0.56
CA ASP A 12 10.47 -14.20 1.96
C ASP A 12 11.14 -13.14 2.83
N GLU A 13 12.18 -12.50 2.28
CA GLU A 13 12.87 -11.43 3.00
C GLU A 13 11.96 -10.23 3.19
N ILE A 14 11.15 -9.90 2.19
CA ILE A 14 10.19 -8.81 2.28
C ILE A 14 9.18 -9.12 3.39
N GLU A 15 8.61 -10.32 3.38
CA GLU A 15 7.63 -10.71 4.38
C GLU A 15 8.22 -10.66 5.80
N LYS A 16 9.47 -11.08 5.94
CA LYS A 16 10.14 -11.04 7.22
C LYS A 16 10.32 -9.62 7.71
N LEU A 17 10.76 -8.72 6.84
CA LEU A 17 10.94 -7.31 7.21
C LEU A 17 9.60 -6.66 7.59
N VAL A 18 8.54 -6.96 6.85
CA VAL A 18 7.23 -6.43 7.17
C VAL A 18 6.82 -6.88 8.57
N SER A 19 6.97 -8.17 8.87
CA SER A 19 6.64 -8.71 10.18
C SER A 19 7.45 -8.06 11.28
N GLU A 20 8.74 -7.88 11.05
CA GLU A 20 9.63 -7.26 12.04
C GLU A 20 9.23 -5.82 12.31
N LYS A 21 8.94 -5.06 11.26
CA LYS A 21 8.52 -3.66 11.42
C LYS A 21 7.18 -3.56 12.13
N ARG A 22 6.26 -4.43 11.80
CA ARG A 22 4.94 -4.42 12.45
C ARG A 22 5.05 -4.76 13.94
N LEU A 23 5.89 -5.73 14.28
CA LEU A 23 6.12 -6.08 15.68
C LEU A 23 6.83 -4.96 16.44
N GLU A 24 7.82 -4.34 15.80
CA GLU A 24 8.53 -3.21 16.38
C GLU A 24 7.57 -2.08 16.73
N LEU A 25 6.69 -1.73 15.79
CA LEU A 25 5.71 -0.67 16.01
C LEU A 25 4.68 -1.05 17.07
N ALA A 26 4.33 -2.33 17.15
CA ALA A 26 3.41 -2.81 18.19
C ALA A 26 4.02 -2.65 19.58
N LEU A 27 5.32 -2.93 19.69
CA LEU A 27 6.01 -2.78 20.97
C LEU A 27 6.11 -1.31 21.39
N GLU A 28 6.30 -0.41 20.45
CA GLU A 28 6.33 1.02 20.73
C GLU A 28 4.95 1.53 21.20
N ASN A 29 3.91 0.95 20.66
CA ASN A 29 2.53 1.27 21.03
C ASN A 29 2.20 2.77 20.94
N LYS A 30 2.72 3.44 19.92
CA LYS A 30 2.50 4.87 19.73
C LYS A 30 1.44 5.20 18.71
N HIS A 31 1.04 4.23 17.91
CA HIS A 31 0.17 4.46 16.77
C HIS A 31 -1.14 3.69 16.92
N ILE A 32 -2.12 4.08 16.11
CA ILE A 32 -3.42 3.42 16.15
C ILE A 32 -3.32 2.07 15.45
N PRO A 33 -3.61 0.97 16.14
CA PRO A 33 -3.51 -0.37 15.52
C PRO A 33 -4.70 -0.66 14.63
N ILE A 34 -4.44 -1.15 13.42
CA ILE A 34 -5.49 -1.52 12.48
C ILE A 34 -5.11 -2.82 11.77
N SER A 35 -6.12 -3.55 11.31
CA SER A 35 -5.90 -4.77 10.55
C SER A 35 -5.56 -4.43 9.09
N GLU A 36 -5.04 -5.42 8.35
CA GLU A 36 -4.79 -5.22 6.92
C GLU A 36 -6.07 -4.88 6.18
N GLU A 37 -7.14 -5.54 6.52
CA GLU A 37 -8.43 -5.30 5.88
C GLU A 37 -8.89 -3.86 6.10
N TYR A 38 -8.82 -3.39 7.33
CA TYR A 38 -9.19 -2.02 7.65
C TYR A 38 -8.25 -1.03 6.97
N ALA A 39 -6.96 -1.34 6.94
CA ALA A 39 -5.97 -0.48 6.30
C ALA A 39 -6.28 -0.28 4.82
N TYR A 40 -6.64 -1.36 4.15
CA TYR A 40 -7.00 -1.29 2.73
C TYR A 40 -8.15 -0.31 2.50
N TRP A 41 -9.24 -0.47 3.26
CA TRP A 41 -10.40 0.41 3.10
C TRP A 41 -10.12 1.83 3.56
N LEU A 42 -9.31 2.01 4.59
CA LEU A 42 -8.93 3.33 5.08
C LEU A 42 -8.20 4.12 3.99
N VAL A 43 -7.21 3.50 3.35
CA VAL A 43 -6.47 4.17 2.29
C VAL A 43 -7.38 4.51 1.12
N LEU A 44 -8.23 3.57 0.71
CA LEU A 44 -9.15 3.81 -0.40
C LEU A 44 -10.11 4.96 -0.11
N LYS A 45 -10.52 5.12 1.14
CA LYS A 45 -11.43 6.19 1.52
C LYS A 45 -10.70 7.53 1.58
N GLU A 46 -9.55 7.55 2.24
CA GLU A 46 -8.86 8.81 2.52
C GLU A 46 -8.12 9.38 1.33
N PHE A 47 -7.56 8.53 0.47
CA PHE A 47 -6.74 9.04 -0.62
C PHE A 47 -7.56 9.70 -1.73
N ARG A 48 -8.87 9.60 -1.69
CA ARG A 48 -9.74 10.29 -2.64
C ARG A 48 -9.68 11.80 -2.47
N ASN A 49 -9.47 12.25 -1.25
CA ASN A 49 -9.52 13.67 -0.93
C ASN A 49 -8.18 14.28 -0.57
N SER A 50 -7.22 13.48 -0.17
CA SER A 50 -5.93 14.00 0.27
C SER A 50 -4.85 12.93 0.11
N PHE A 51 -3.60 13.36 0.18
CA PHE A 51 -2.49 12.43 0.12
C PHE A 51 -2.44 11.60 1.40
N VAL A 52 -2.17 10.32 1.21
CA VAL A 52 -2.01 9.37 2.32
C VAL A 52 -0.55 8.91 2.31
N GLY A 53 0.11 8.98 3.44
CA GLY A 53 1.50 8.54 3.57
C GLY A 53 1.54 7.03 3.75
N ILE A 54 2.43 6.38 3.03
CA ILE A 54 2.59 4.93 3.05
C ILE A 54 4.03 4.59 3.37
N GLU A 55 4.26 3.70 4.34
CA GLU A 55 5.58 3.14 4.59
C GLU A 55 5.50 1.63 4.42
N ASN A 56 6.24 1.13 3.49
CA ASN A 56 6.20 -0.30 3.16
C ASN A 56 7.58 -0.85 2.85
N VAL A 57 7.62 -2.14 2.54
CA VAL A 57 8.85 -2.82 2.16
C VAL A 57 8.71 -3.26 0.70
N THR A 58 9.74 -2.98 -0.08
CA THR A 58 9.79 -3.42 -1.48
C THR A 58 11.04 -4.26 -1.67
N SER A 59 11.23 -4.75 -2.89
CA SER A 59 12.45 -5.51 -3.20
C SER A 59 13.72 -4.70 -2.98
N LYS A 60 13.59 -3.37 -2.91
CA LYS A 60 14.75 -2.49 -2.68
C LYS A 60 14.88 -2.08 -1.21
N GLY A 61 14.05 -2.62 -0.34
CA GLY A 61 14.09 -2.31 1.08
C GLY A 61 12.93 -1.44 1.52
N LEU A 62 13.14 -0.69 2.58
CA LEU A 62 12.09 0.18 3.14
C LEU A 62 11.83 1.35 2.22
N ARG A 63 10.58 1.73 2.12
CA ARG A 63 10.17 2.81 1.23
C ARG A 63 9.07 3.65 1.86
N THR A 64 9.13 4.95 1.65
CA THR A 64 8.12 5.89 2.14
C THR A 64 7.68 6.77 0.98
N PHE A 65 6.39 6.92 0.82
CA PHE A 65 5.84 7.80 -0.22
C PHE A 65 4.42 8.23 0.17
N SER A 66 3.91 9.23 -0.54
CA SER A 66 2.52 9.68 -0.38
C SER A 66 1.78 9.44 -1.68
N MET A 67 0.52 9.10 -1.60
CA MET A 67 -0.28 8.84 -2.79
C MET A 67 -1.68 9.39 -2.64
N LYS A 68 -2.30 9.67 -3.76
CA LYS A 68 -3.66 10.18 -3.85
C LYS A 68 -4.34 9.49 -5.03
N SER A 69 -5.65 9.42 -4.98
CA SER A 69 -6.40 8.82 -6.07
C SER A 69 -6.22 9.63 -7.35
N LYS A 70 -6.02 8.95 -8.46
CA LYS A 70 -5.98 9.62 -9.75
C LYS A 70 -7.41 10.00 -10.11
N LYS A 71 -7.62 11.27 -10.47
CA LYS A 71 -8.94 11.72 -10.88
C LYS A 71 -9.31 11.08 -12.22
N PRO A 72 -10.53 10.55 -12.34
CA PRO A 72 -10.96 10.01 -13.62
C PRO A 72 -11.02 11.12 -14.66
N VAL A 73 -10.73 10.78 -15.91
CA VAL A 73 -10.85 11.72 -17.00
C VAL A 73 -12.34 11.81 -17.32
N GLU A 74 -12.87 13.03 -17.25
CA GLU A 74 -14.27 13.24 -17.55
C GLU A 74 -14.53 13.09 -19.05
N ASN A 75 -15.73 12.66 -19.37
CA ASN A 75 -16.20 12.59 -20.78
C ASN A 75 -15.50 11.55 -21.63
N GLU A 76 -14.93 10.53 -21.05
CA GLU A 76 -14.44 9.43 -21.84
C GLU A 76 -15.57 8.44 -22.05
N ASP A 77 -15.84 8.18 -23.33
CA ASP A 77 -16.76 7.12 -23.67
C ASP A 77 -15.98 5.83 -23.60
N VAL A 78 -16.23 5.07 -22.56
CA VAL A 78 -15.51 3.82 -22.33
C VAL A 78 -16.34 2.68 -22.93
N SER A 79 -15.70 1.86 -23.76
CA SER A 79 -16.37 0.72 -24.35
C SER A 79 -16.73 -0.32 -23.30
N GLU A 80 -17.72 -1.16 -23.61
CA GLU A 80 -18.11 -2.24 -22.69
C GLU A 80 -16.95 -3.18 -22.38
N THR A 81 -16.13 -3.48 -23.39
CA THR A 81 -14.97 -4.33 -23.19
C THR A 81 -14.03 -3.71 -22.17
N THR A 82 -13.79 -2.41 -22.28
CA THR A 82 -12.93 -1.70 -21.35
C THR A 82 -13.53 -1.67 -19.94
N LYS A 83 -14.85 -1.49 -19.85
CA LYS A 83 -15.52 -1.51 -18.55
C LYS A 83 -15.35 -2.86 -17.85
N VAL A 84 -15.49 -3.94 -18.58
CA VAL A 84 -15.31 -5.29 -18.03
C VAL A 84 -13.87 -5.50 -17.60
N ALA A 85 -12.91 -5.07 -18.42
CA ALA A 85 -11.50 -5.20 -18.08
C ALA A 85 -11.15 -4.41 -16.82
N ASN A 86 -11.72 -3.20 -16.70
CA ASN A 86 -11.50 -2.36 -15.51
C ASN A 86 -12.09 -3.00 -14.26
N MET A 87 -13.26 -3.60 -14.38
CA MET A 87 -13.89 -4.28 -13.26
C MET A 87 -13.04 -5.47 -12.80
N LYS A 88 -12.55 -6.27 -13.74
CA LYS A 88 -11.70 -7.41 -13.42
C LYS A 88 -10.42 -6.95 -12.69
N ARG A 89 -9.84 -5.84 -13.16
CA ARG A 89 -8.64 -5.29 -12.54
C ARG A 89 -8.92 -4.84 -11.12
N ARG A 90 -10.07 -4.19 -10.89
CA ARG A 90 -10.45 -3.75 -9.53
C ARG A 90 -10.62 -4.93 -8.60
N LEU A 91 -11.25 -5.99 -9.07
CA LEU A 91 -11.44 -7.19 -8.26
C LEU A 91 -10.11 -7.84 -7.91
N THR A 92 -9.20 -7.92 -8.88
CA THR A 92 -7.87 -8.49 -8.64
C THR A 92 -7.10 -7.63 -7.64
N ASN A 93 -7.16 -6.31 -7.79
CA ASN A 93 -6.47 -5.41 -6.86
C ASN A 93 -7.03 -5.55 -5.44
N ALA A 94 -8.35 -5.66 -5.31
CA ALA A 94 -8.97 -5.84 -4.00
C ALA A 94 -8.54 -7.15 -3.36
N LYS A 95 -8.50 -8.22 -4.14
CA LYS A 95 -8.07 -9.52 -3.64
C LYS A 95 -6.63 -9.49 -3.15
N ASN A 96 -5.76 -8.79 -3.87
CA ASN A 96 -4.36 -8.70 -3.54
C ASN A 96 -4.03 -7.53 -2.62
N LYS A 97 -5.03 -6.72 -2.29
CA LYS A 97 -4.88 -5.53 -1.46
C LYS A 97 -3.87 -4.54 -2.05
N ASN A 98 -3.91 -4.37 -3.36
CA ASN A 98 -3.12 -3.39 -4.09
C ASN A 98 -3.96 -2.13 -4.33
N ILE A 99 -3.35 -0.97 -4.09
CA ILE A 99 -4.02 0.30 -4.31
C ILE A 99 -3.15 1.12 -5.25
N VAL A 100 -3.74 1.58 -6.34
CA VAL A 100 -3.03 2.36 -7.35
C VAL A 100 -3.43 3.82 -7.24
N GLY A 101 -2.46 4.69 -7.22
CA GLY A 101 -2.70 6.13 -7.15
C GLY A 101 -1.55 6.89 -7.78
N VAL A 102 -1.45 8.16 -7.45
CA VAL A 102 -0.38 9.02 -7.97
C VAL A 102 0.28 9.77 -6.83
N ASP A 103 1.56 10.05 -6.99
CA ASP A 103 2.30 10.84 -6.00
C ASP A 103 2.18 12.33 -6.31
N ARG A 104 2.90 13.16 -5.55
CA ARG A 104 2.81 14.62 -5.71
C ARG A 104 3.34 15.11 -7.05
N LYS A 105 4.12 14.30 -7.75
CA LYS A 105 4.63 14.62 -9.08
C LYS A 105 3.78 13.99 -10.18
N ASN A 106 2.61 13.46 -9.79
CA ASN A 106 1.67 12.82 -10.70
C ASN A 106 2.19 11.53 -11.32
N GLY A 107 3.19 10.92 -10.69
CA GLY A 107 3.69 9.62 -11.11
C GLY A 107 2.91 8.50 -10.45
N TYR A 108 2.74 7.40 -11.16
CA TYR A 108 1.99 6.27 -10.63
C TYR A 108 2.69 5.65 -9.42
N ARG A 109 1.88 5.29 -8.44
CA ARG A 109 2.34 4.59 -7.25
C ARG A 109 1.40 3.43 -6.97
N ILE A 110 1.97 2.33 -6.51
CA ILE A 110 1.19 1.18 -6.09
C ILE A 110 1.54 0.87 -4.65
N ALA A 111 0.52 0.85 -3.81
CA ALA A 111 0.68 0.48 -2.41
C ALA A 111 0.11 -0.91 -2.23
N ASN A 112 0.94 -1.85 -1.78
CA ASN A 112 0.48 -3.18 -1.44
C ASN A 112 0.34 -3.22 0.09
N ILE A 113 -0.89 -3.36 0.57
CA ILE A 113 -1.15 -3.32 2.01
C ILE A 113 -0.48 -4.49 2.74
N LYS A 114 -0.31 -5.61 2.07
CA LYS A 114 0.35 -6.78 2.68
C LYS A 114 1.80 -6.51 3.03
N THR A 115 2.43 -5.57 2.35
CA THR A 115 3.82 -5.22 2.62
C THR A 115 3.96 -3.84 3.29
N THR A 116 2.84 -3.25 3.68
CA THR A 116 2.80 -1.95 4.35
C THR A 116 2.77 -2.15 5.87
N TYR A 117 3.48 -1.30 6.60
CA TYR A 117 3.46 -1.39 8.06
C TYR A 117 2.97 -0.10 8.73
N LEU A 118 2.96 1.02 8.02
CA LEU A 118 2.54 2.29 8.60
C LEU A 118 1.77 3.12 7.58
N ILE A 119 0.71 3.78 8.03
CA ILE A 119 -0.11 4.67 7.20
C ILE A 119 -0.32 5.98 7.95
N LYS A 120 -0.13 7.11 7.25
CA LYS A 120 -0.35 8.43 7.83
C LYS A 120 -1.48 9.11 7.06
N SER A 121 -2.51 9.53 7.78
CA SER A 121 -3.66 10.20 7.16
C SER A 121 -4.33 11.13 8.16
N ASN A 122 -4.69 12.32 7.72
CA ASN A 122 -5.42 13.29 8.56
C ASN A 122 -4.78 13.53 9.93
N LYS A 123 -3.46 13.68 9.94
CA LYS A 123 -2.70 13.93 11.17
C LYS A 123 -2.71 12.75 12.12
N LYS A 124 -3.20 11.60 11.67
CA LYS A 124 -3.19 10.37 12.46
C LYS A 124 -2.22 9.38 11.84
N THR A 125 -1.61 8.57 12.68
CA THR A 125 -0.69 7.55 12.23
C THR A 125 -1.21 6.20 12.68
N TYR A 126 -1.31 5.28 11.71
CA TYR A 126 -1.85 3.95 11.95
C TYR A 126 -0.75 2.92 11.70
N ARG A 127 -0.66 1.94 12.60
CA ARG A 127 0.23 0.80 12.36
C ARG A 127 -0.62 -0.39 11.96
N ILE A 128 -0.13 -1.15 11.01
CA ILE A 128 -0.84 -2.35 10.59
C ILE A 128 -0.40 -3.49 11.50
N GLU A 129 -1.38 -4.15 12.13
CA GLU A 129 -1.06 -5.24 13.03
C GLU A 129 -0.50 -6.43 12.28
N HIS A 130 0.43 -7.11 12.94
CA HIS A 130 0.94 -8.35 12.41
C HIS A 130 -0.19 -9.36 12.39
N SER A 131 -0.46 -9.89 11.20
CA SER A 131 -1.49 -10.87 11.05
C SER A 131 -0.99 -12.17 11.62
N ALA A 132 -1.53 -12.58 12.73
CA ALA A 132 -1.14 -13.83 13.32
C ALA A 132 -1.86 -14.92 12.61
N LYS A 133 -1.57 -15.24 11.54
CA LYS A 133 -2.21 -16.14 10.88
C LYS A 133 -2.35 -17.29 11.54
N ASN A 134 -2.74 -17.57 11.90
CA ASN A 134 -2.85 -18.42 12.32
C ASN A 134 -2.71 -19.26 12.26
N SER A 135 -2.53 -19.15 12.30
CA SER A 135 -2.27 -19.72 12.17
C SER A 135 -2.44 -20.45 12.50
#